data_a0cb152c0d55f1be077c0989be918749
#
_entry.id   a0cb152c0d55f1be077c0989be918749
#
_cell.length_a   1.000
_cell.length_b   1.000
_cell.length_c   1.000
_cell.angle_alpha   90.00
_cell.angle_beta   90.00
_cell.angle_gamma   90.00
#
_symmetry.space_group_name_H-M   'P 1'
#
loop_
_entity.id
_entity.type
_entity.pdbx_description
1 polymer ?
#
loop_
_entity_poly.entity_id
_entity_poly.type
_entity_poly.pdbx_seq_one_letter_code
_entity_poly.pdbx_strand_id
1 'polypeptide(L)'
;MDINFTKEDIAFRDEVREWLANDYPKHVKEKTDNGIALTRQDMVDYHKALSKKGWMGYNWPEEHGGTGWSSTQLYIFNKEFGLAGCPPLLAFGVSMVAPVIWTFGNEEQKKKFLPDILNFDTWWCQGYSEPGSGSDLASLKTKAVLEGDHYIVNGAKTWTTLAQNADWIFCLVRTDNSGIKQEGISFLLIDMKTPGIEVKPIITIDGEHEVNSVFFTDVKVPVENLVGEEGKGWTYAKFLLAHERFGIAGVGASMRQLNRLKGIISKLDNSELQKKVNELEVALSAIEITELRLLSALENGGHPGAESSILKIKGTEMQQNLSELFVEAAGEYALMYPGPHGYESN
;
A
#
# COMPACT_ATOMS: atom_id res chain seq x y z
N MET A 1 -25.52 -14.56 -7.33
CA MET A 1 -24.09 -14.62 -7.04
C MET A 1 -23.76 -16.07 -6.68
N ASP A 2 -22.97 -16.75 -7.50
CA ASP A 2 -22.43 -18.05 -7.13
C ASP A 2 -21.15 -17.77 -6.32
N ILE A 3 -21.10 -18.21 -5.07
CA ILE A 3 -19.94 -18.05 -4.16
C ILE A 3 -19.02 -19.27 -4.19
N ASN A 4 -19.32 -20.25 -5.04
CA ASN A 4 -18.49 -21.44 -5.19
C ASN A 4 -17.34 -21.15 -6.17
N PHE A 5 -16.14 -21.44 -5.74
CA PHE A 5 -14.98 -21.39 -6.61
C PHE A 5 -15.05 -22.47 -7.70
N THR A 6 -14.64 -22.10 -8.91
CA THR A 6 -14.46 -23.05 -10.01
C THR A 6 -13.29 -23.99 -9.73
N LYS A 7 -13.11 -25.01 -10.56
CA LYS A 7 -11.93 -25.89 -10.44
C LYS A 7 -10.64 -25.13 -10.69
N GLU A 8 -10.67 -24.17 -11.60
CA GLU A 8 -9.57 -23.28 -11.96
C GLU A 8 -9.21 -22.36 -10.77
N ASP A 9 -10.19 -21.79 -10.09
CA ASP A 9 -9.98 -20.96 -8.89
C ASP A 9 -9.38 -21.78 -7.74
N ILE A 10 -9.84 -23.03 -7.58
CA ILE A 10 -9.29 -23.95 -6.58
C ILE A 10 -7.83 -24.29 -6.90
N ALA A 11 -7.52 -24.60 -8.17
CA ALA A 11 -6.17 -24.88 -8.60
C ALA A 11 -5.24 -23.66 -8.38
N PHE A 12 -5.71 -22.46 -8.72
CA PHE A 12 -4.99 -21.22 -8.45
C PHE A 12 -4.75 -20.99 -6.95
N ARG A 13 -5.76 -21.21 -6.11
CA ARG A 13 -5.59 -21.11 -4.66
C ARG A 13 -4.52 -22.10 -4.15
N ASP A 14 -4.53 -23.31 -4.65
CA ASP A 14 -3.57 -24.33 -4.24
C ASP A 14 -2.15 -23.96 -4.72
N GLU A 15 -2.00 -23.36 -5.90
CA GLU A 15 -0.73 -22.78 -6.38
C GLU A 15 -0.22 -21.66 -5.46
N VAL A 16 -1.10 -20.76 -5.05
CA VAL A 16 -0.76 -19.68 -4.10
C VAL A 16 -0.27 -20.27 -2.78
N ARG A 17 -0.96 -21.26 -2.23
CA ARG A 17 -0.57 -21.95 -1.00
C ARG A 17 0.75 -22.69 -1.12
N GLU A 18 1.01 -23.33 -2.25
CA GLU A 18 2.28 -23.99 -2.53
C GLU A 18 3.44 -22.99 -2.53
N TRP A 19 3.29 -21.85 -3.20
CA TRP A 19 4.28 -20.79 -3.17
C TRP A 19 4.53 -20.26 -1.76
N LEU A 20 3.47 -20.02 -0.99
CA LEU A 20 3.56 -19.56 0.41
C LEU A 20 4.30 -20.57 1.31
N ALA A 21 4.17 -21.86 1.02
CA ALA A 21 4.83 -22.91 1.78
C ALA A 21 6.31 -23.08 1.41
N ASN A 22 6.67 -22.91 0.13
CA ASN A 22 7.96 -23.32 -0.42
C ASN A 22 8.89 -22.15 -0.78
N ASP A 23 8.33 -21.05 -1.32
CA ASP A 23 9.09 -19.96 -1.95
C ASP A 23 9.02 -18.64 -1.17
N TYR A 24 8.04 -18.49 -0.26
CA TYR A 24 7.99 -17.32 0.63
C TYR A 24 9.24 -17.29 1.51
N PRO A 25 10.04 -16.17 1.51
CA PRO A 25 11.31 -16.14 2.23
C PRO A 25 11.15 -16.47 3.71
N LYS A 26 11.79 -17.53 4.17
CA LYS A 26 11.61 -18.08 5.54
C LYS A 26 11.93 -17.07 6.63
N HIS A 27 13.03 -16.30 6.45
CA HIS A 27 13.43 -15.28 7.44
C HIS A 27 12.39 -14.15 7.55
N VAL A 28 11.71 -13.79 6.44
CA VAL A 28 10.62 -12.81 6.47
C VAL A 28 9.42 -13.39 7.20
N LYS A 29 9.07 -14.64 6.89
CA LYS A 29 7.97 -15.35 7.56
C LYS A 29 8.20 -15.46 9.08
N GLU A 30 9.38 -15.84 9.49
CA GLU A 30 9.74 -15.95 10.91
C GLU A 30 9.58 -14.61 11.64
N LYS A 31 10.04 -13.51 11.03
CA LYS A 31 9.86 -12.16 11.59
C LYS A 31 8.39 -11.77 11.69
N THR A 32 7.61 -11.95 10.62
CA THR A 32 6.18 -11.58 10.62
C THR A 32 5.36 -12.43 11.60
N ASP A 33 5.68 -13.71 11.75
CA ASP A 33 5.01 -14.61 12.71
C ASP A 33 5.29 -14.20 14.16
N ASN A 34 6.46 -13.67 14.45
CA ASN A 34 6.90 -13.24 15.78
C ASN A 34 6.72 -11.73 16.05
N GLY A 35 6.14 -10.96 15.11
CA GLY A 35 5.94 -9.53 15.27
C GLY A 35 7.24 -8.71 15.29
N ILE A 36 8.32 -9.25 14.69
CA ILE A 36 9.60 -8.56 14.57
C ILE A 36 9.56 -7.62 13.37
N ALA A 37 10.01 -6.38 13.54
CA ALA A 37 10.07 -5.39 12.49
C ALA A 37 10.91 -5.84 11.29
N LEU A 38 10.40 -5.63 10.08
CA LEU A 38 11.10 -5.97 8.85
C LEU A 38 12.08 -4.87 8.47
N THR A 39 13.28 -5.29 8.09
CA THR A 39 14.30 -4.40 7.54
C THR A 39 14.01 -4.10 6.06
N ARG A 40 14.71 -3.09 5.50
CA ARG A 40 14.68 -2.82 4.05
C ARG A 40 15.03 -4.09 3.24
N GLN A 41 16.04 -4.86 3.68
CA GLN A 41 16.46 -6.06 2.96
C GLN A 41 15.38 -7.16 2.99
N ASP A 42 14.71 -7.36 4.12
CA ASP A 42 13.60 -8.32 4.21
C ASP A 42 12.50 -7.99 3.20
N MET A 43 12.16 -6.70 3.06
CA MET A 43 11.16 -6.25 2.09
C MET A 43 11.65 -6.42 0.65
N VAL A 44 12.93 -6.17 0.37
CA VAL A 44 13.52 -6.43 -0.96
C VAL A 44 13.45 -7.92 -1.29
N ASP A 45 13.87 -8.79 -0.38
CA ASP A 45 13.88 -10.23 -0.60
C ASP A 45 12.46 -10.77 -0.87
N TYR A 46 11.48 -10.28 -0.12
CA TYR A 46 10.07 -10.63 -0.30
C TYR A 46 9.55 -10.21 -1.67
N HIS A 47 9.75 -8.95 -2.07
CA HIS A 47 9.25 -8.44 -3.36
C HIS A 47 9.99 -9.08 -4.55
N LYS A 48 11.31 -9.35 -4.41
CA LYS A 48 12.07 -10.09 -5.42
C LYS A 48 11.59 -11.53 -5.58
N ALA A 49 11.18 -12.20 -4.51
CA ALA A 49 10.59 -13.53 -4.60
C ALA A 49 9.25 -13.50 -5.39
N LEU A 50 8.42 -12.48 -5.15
CA LEU A 50 7.19 -12.27 -5.92
C LEU A 50 7.46 -11.92 -7.38
N SER A 51 8.44 -11.05 -7.64
CA SER A 51 8.88 -10.71 -8.99
C SER A 51 9.34 -11.94 -9.76
N LYS A 52 10.16 -12.79 -9.14
CA LYS A 52 10.62 -14.06 -9.73
C LYS A 52 9.47 -15.01 -10.09
N LYS A 53 8.38 -15.01 -9.33
CA LYS A 53 7.16 -15.77 -9.62
C LYS A 53 6.30 -15.11 -10.70
N GLY A 54 6.57 -13.85 -11.06
CA GLY A 54 5.74 -13.06 -11.98
C GLY A 54 4.50 -12.47 -11.31
N TRP A 55 4.47 -12.41 -9.98
CA TRP A 55 3.31 -11.96 -9.22
C TRP A 55 3.43 -10.52 -8.69
N MET A 56 4.51 -9.83 -9.00
CA MET A 56 4.68 -8.44 -8.58
C MET A 56 3.63 -7.52 -9.21
N GLY A 57 3.30 -7.75 -10.49
CA GLY A 57 2.21 -7.07 -11.20
C GLY A 57 0.86 -7.76 -11.02
N TYR A 58 0.52 -8.22 -9.82
CA TYR A 58 -0.67 -9.04 -9.52
C TYR A 58 -2.00 -8.41 -9.96
N ASN A 59 -2.08 -7.08 -9.97
CA ASN A 59 -3.27 -6.29 -10.35
C ASN A 59 -3.08 -5.48 -11.64
N TRP A 60 -2.02 -5.78 -12.42
CA TRP A 60 -1.76 -5.08 -13.67
C TRP A 60 -2.38 -5.80 -14.86
N PRO A 61 -2.74 -5.06 -15.94
CA PRO A 61 -3.08 -5.64 -17.23
C PRO A 61 -1.90 -6.41 -17.81
N GLU A 62 -2.17 -7.48 -18.56
CA GLU A 62 -1.15 -8.29 -19.24
C GLU A 62 -0.29 -7.47 -20.19
N GLU A 63 -0.88 -6.50 -20.90
CA GLU A 63 -0.19 -5.62 -21.86
C GLU A 63 0.93 -4.78 -21.22
N HIS A 64 0.89 -4.61 -19.88
CA HIS A 64 1.91 -3.92 -19.11
C HIS A 64 2.79 -4.86 -18.28
N GLY A 65 2.75 -6.16 -18.56
CA GLY A 65 3.53 -7.18 -17.88
C GLY A 65 2.90 -7.70 -16.58
N GLY A 66 1.61 -7.43 -16.37
CA GLY A 66 0.85 -7.95 -15.25
C GLY A 66 0.34 -9.38 -15.44
N THR A 67 -0.33 -9.88 -14.42
CA THR A 67 -0.86 -11.25 -14.40
C THR A 67 -2.18 -11.39 -15.17
N GLY A 68 -2.91 -10.28 -15.38
CA GLY A 68 -4.24 -10.33 -15.98
C GLY A 68 -5.28 -11.11 -15.16
N TRP A 69 -5.06 -11.31 -13.88
CA TRP A 69 -5.93 -12.13 -13.03
C TRP A 69 -7.36 -11.60 -12.95
N SER A 70 -8.30 -12.53 -12.89
CA SER A 70 -9.70 -12.21 -12.60
C SER A 70 -9.86 -11.63 -11.19
N SER A 71 -10.98 -10.95 -10.93
CA SER A 71 -11.29 -10.45 -9.59
C SER A 71 -11.35 -11.56 -8.55
N THR A 72 -11.79 -12.76 -8.92
CA THR A 72 -11.80 -13.94 -8.05
C THR A 72 -10.38 -14.38 -7.69
N GLN A 73 -9.46 -14.41 -8.66
CA GLN A 73 -8.05 -14.74 -8.41
C GLN A 73 -7.37 -13.67 -7.54
N LEU A 74 -7.64 -12.37 -7.78
CA LEU A 74 -7.16 -11.28 -6.93
C LEU A 74 -7.64 -11.43 -5.47
N TYR A 75 -8.90 -11.78 -5.28
CA TYR A 75 -9.46 -12.06 -3.95
C TYR A 75 -8.74 -13.24 -3.28
N ILE A 76 -8.58 -14.36 -3.99
CA ILE A 76 -7.88 -15.55 -3.49
C ILE A 76 -6.45 -15.19 -3.07
N PHE A 77 -5.71 -14.51 -3.95
CA PHE A 77 -4.35 -14.07 -3.67
C PHE A 77 -4.28 -13.21 -2.40
N ASN A 78 -5.05 -12.14 -2.32
CA ASN A 78 -5.04 -11.23 -1.17
C ASN A 78 -5.45 -11.94 0.13
N LYS A 79 -6.45 -12.83 0.06
CA LYS A 79 -6.91 -13.60 1.22
C LYS A 79 -5.85 -14.57 1.73
N GLU A 80 -5.25 -15.37 0.85
CA GLU A 80 -4.24 -16.38 1.22
C GLU A 80 -2.96 -15.70 1.75
N PHE A 81 -2.51 -14.60 1.14
CA PHE A 81 -1.38 -13.80 1.62
C PHE A 81 -1.65 -13.19 3.00
N GLY A 82 -2.84 -12.65 3.21
CA GLY A 82 -3.24 -12.12 4.51
C GLY A 82 -3.31 -13.22 5.59
N LEU A 83 -3.89 -14.37 5.28
CA LEU A 83 -3.95 -15.52 6.19
C LEU A 83 -2.56 -16.06 6.54
N ALA A 84 -1.64 -16.08 5.57
CA ALA A 84 -0.24 -16.47 5.78
C ALA A 84 0.56 -15.45 6.60
N GLY A 85 0.04 -14.22 6.77
CA GLY A 85 0.72 -13.12 7.45
C GLY A 85 1.86 -12.51 6.65
N CYS A 86 1.75 -12.55 5.34
CA CYS A 86 2.70 -11.82 4.48
C CYS A 86 2.63 -10.33 4.77
N PRO A 87 3.75 -9.61 4.70
CA PRO A 87 3.72 -8.16 4.77
C PRO A 87 2.93 -7.59 3.59
N PRO A 88 2.28 -6.43 3.74
CA PRO A 88 1.60 -5.79 2.62
C PRO A 88 2.60 -5.49 1.50
N LEU A 89 2.14 -5.64 0.26
CA LEU A 89 2.93 -5.21 -0.90
C LEU A 89 3.11 -3.70 -0.86
N LEU A 90 4.31 -3.24 -1.22
CA LEU A 90 4.61 -1.82 -1.31
C LEU A 90 3.82 -1.18 -2.47
N ALA A 91 2.72 -0.56 -2.12
CA ALA A 91 1.73 -0.05 -3.06
C ALA A 91 2.24 1.09 -3.95
N PHE A 92 3.22 1.88 -3.49
CA PHE A 92 3.65 3.11 -4.16
C PHE A 92 4.11 2.90 -5.60
N GLY A 93 4.90 1.86 -5.86
CA GLY A 93 5.29 1.48 -7.22
C GLY A 93 4.14 0.79 -7.95
N VAL A 94 3.69 -0.33 -7.42
CA VAL A 94 2.82 -1.30 -8.11
C VAL A 94 1.39 -0.78 -8.30
N SER A 95 0.77 -0.25 -7.25
CA SER A 95 -0.67 0.07 -7.27
C SER A 95 -0.95 1.56 -7.41
N MET A 96 0.05 2.44 -7.25
CA MET A 96 -0.11 3.88 -7.29
C MET A 96 0.51 4.51 -8.52
N VAL A 97 1.85 4.59 -8.63
CA VAL A 97 2.50 5.31 -9.72
C VAL A 97 2.43 4.57 -11.05
N ALA A 98 2.54 3.24 -11.06
CA ALA A 98 2.50 2.49 -12.31
C ALA A 98 1.21 2.70 -13.12
N PRO A 99 -0.01 2.63 -12.52
CA PRO A 99 -1.25 2.98 -13.22
C PRO A 99 -1.24 4.38 -13.85
N VAL A 100 -0.62 5.36 -13.19
CA VAL A 100 -0.48 6.72 -13.73
C VAL A 100 0.49 6.73 -14.91
N ILE A 101 1.61 6.00 -14.82
CA ILE A 101 2.61 5.93 -15.90
C ILE A 101 2.04 5.26 -17.14
N TRP A 102 1.39 4.08 -17.01
CA TRP A 102 0.89 3.42 -18.22
C TRP A 102 -0.30 4.13 -18.85
N THR A 103 -1.08 4.90 -18.08
CA THR A 103 -2.26 5.62 -18.59
C THR A 103 -1.90 6.97 -19.19
N PHE A 104 -1.00 7.73 -18.55
CA PHE A 104 -0.73 9.13 -18.89
C PHE A 104 0.73 9.39 -19.29
N GLY A 105 1.64 8.50 -18.96
CA GLY A 105 3.05 8.61 -19.32
C GLY A 105 3.30 8.32 -20.81
N ASN A 106 4.41 8.82 -21.33
CA ASN A 106 4.88 8.53 -22.68
C ASN A 106 5.58 7.17 -22.75
N GLU A 107 5.86 6.68 -23.97
CA GLU A 107 6.45 5.36 -24.18
C GLU A 107 7.85 5.19 -23.54
N GLU A 108 8.64 6.27 -23.47
CA GLU A 108 9.96 6.22 -22.84
C GLU A 108 9.84 6.06 -21.32
N GLN A 109 8.87 6.75 -20.69
CA GLN A 109 8.57 6.58 -19.27
C GLN A 109 8.07 5.14 -18.97
N LYS A 110 7.18 4.60 -19.80
CA LYS A 110 6.70 3.22 -19.66
C LYS A 110 7.85 2.22 -19.73
N LYS A 111 8.71 2.33 -20.75
CA LYS A 111 9.89 1.47 -20.91
C LYS A 111 10.88 1.57 -19.77
N LYS A 112 11.07 2.77 -19.22
CA LYS A 112 12.03 3.02 -18.15
C LYS A 112 11.55 2.51 -16.80
N PHE A 113 10.30 2.81 -16.44
CA PHE A 113 9.85 2.63 -15.05
C PHE A 113 9.07 1.35 -14.80
N LEU A 114 8.23 0.88 -15.76
CA LEU A 114 7.37 -0.26 -15.50
C LEU A 114 8.15 -1.57 -15.27
N PRO A 115 9.18 -1.90 -16.07
CA PRO A 115 9.99 -3.09 -15.78
C PRO A 115 10.71 -3.03 -14.42
N ASP A 116 11.26 -1.87 -14.05
CA ASP A 116 11.96 -1.69 -12.77
C ASP A 116 11.01 -1.85 -11.56
N ILE A 117 9.75 -1.43 -11.71
CA ILE A 117 8.71 -1.65 -10.69
C ILE A 117 8.36 -3.13 -10.60
N LEU A 118 8.14 -3.84 -11.73
CA LEU A 118 7.81 -5.26 -11.75
C LEU A 118 8.95 -6.14 -11.21
N ASN A 119 10.18 -5.73 -11.48
CA ASN A 119 11.36 -6.42 -10.98
C ASN A 119 11.69 -6.05 -9.53
N PHE A 120 11.02 -5.04 -8.97
CA PHE A 120 11.39 -4.42 -7.71
C PHE A 120 12.85 -3.96 -7.68
N ASP A 121 13.33 -3.37 -8.78
CA ASP A 121 14.66 -2.76 -8.89
C ASP A 121 14.65 -1.33 -8.34
N THR A 122 13.48 -0.71 -8.24
CA THR A 122 13.28 0.63 -7.72
C THR A 122 12.22 0.67 -6.63
N TRP A 123 12.52 1.39 -5.55
CA TRP A 123 11.58 1.66 -4.46
C TRP A 123 10.98 3.05 -4.62
N TRP A 124 9.66 3.14 -4.56
CA TRP A 124 8.91 4.39 -4.75
C TRP A 124 8.31 4.92 -3.45
N CYS A 125 8.18 6.24 -3.34
CA CYS A 125 7.38 6.89 -2.31
C CYS A 125 6.51 8.01 -2.90
N GLN A 126 5.56 8.51 -2.10
CA GLN A 126 4.55 9.49 -2.51
C GLN A 126 4.82 10.87 -1.92
N GLY A 127 4.93 11.89 -2.74
CA GLY A 127 5.12 13.29 -2.35
C GLY A 127 3.86 14.13 -2.56
N TYR A 128 2.82 13.92 -1.75
CA TYR A 128 1.55 14.66 -1.85
C TYR A 128 1.44 15.71 -0.75
N SER A 129 1.20 15.30 0.48
CA SER A 129 0.94 16.19 1.61
C SER A 129 2.11 17.11 1.94
N GLU A 130 1.79 18.33 2.39
CA GLU A 130 2.75 19.32 2.87
C GLU A 130 2.38 19.75 4.30
N PRO A 131 3.27 20.37 5.07
CA PRO A 131 2.95 20.82 6.42
C PRO A 131 1.70 21.70 6.52
N GLY A 132 1.38 22.45 5.45
CA GLY A 132 0.18 23.30 5.35
C GLY A 132 -0.91 22.80 4.42
N SER A 133 -0.79 21.60 3.84
CA SER A 133 -1.70 21.09 2.79
C SER A 133 -1.86 19.58 2.90
N GLY A 134 -2.75 19.14 3.76
CA GLY A 134 -3.17 17.76 3.93
C GLY A 134 -4.52 17.52 3.26
N SER A 135 -5.64 17.68 3.98
CA SER A 135 -7.00 17.52 3.44
C SER A 135 -7.30 18.52 2.31
N ASP A 136 -6.84 19.78 2.42
CA ASP A 136 -6.83 20.73 1.29
C ASP A 136 -5.54 20.57 0.46
N LEU A 137 -5.36 19.40 -0.15
CA LEU A 137 -4.19 19.09 -0.97
C LEU A 137 -4.02 20.05 -2.15
N ALA A 138 -5.13 20.58 -2.69
CA ALA A 138 -5.08 21.55 -3.78
C ALA A 138 -4.34 22.85 -3.41
N SER A 139 -4.14 23.11 -2.12
CA SER A 139 -3.39 24.28 -1.63
C SER A 139 -1.88 24.06 -1.54
N LEU A 140 -1.36 22.94 -2.05
CA LEU A 140 0.07 22.63 -2.05
C LEU A 140 0.92 23.77 -2.67
N LYS A 141 2.13 23.94 -2.11
CA LYS A 141 3.02 25.09 -2.40
C LYS A 141 4.39 24.68 -2.92
N THR A 142 4.75 23.39 -2.89
CA THR A 142 6.02 22.95 -3.49
C THR A 142 6.05 23.35 -4.95
N LYS A 143 6.93 24.28 -5.27
CA LYS A 143 7.05 24.90 -6.59
C LYS A 143 7.90 24.06 -7.53
N ALA A 144 7.56 24.06 -8.82
CA ALA A 144 8.42 23.61 -9.90
C ALA A 144 8.40 24.68 -11.01
N VAL A 145 9.54 25.30 -11.25
CA VAL A 145 9.71 26.35 -12.26
C VAL A 145 10.51 25.78 -13.41
N LEU A 146 10.00 25.89 -14.63
CA LEU A 146 10.70 25.44 -15.83
C LEU A 146 11.86 26.37 -16.15
N GLU A 147 13.09 25.85 -16.19
CA GLU A 147 14.31 26.53 -16.58
C GLU A 147 15.07 25.67 -17.61
N GLY A 148 14.95 26.06 -18.88
CA GLY A 148 15.54 25.30 -19.98
C GLY A 148 14.90 23.90 -20.12
N ASP A 149 15.69 22.87 -19.93
CA ASP A 149 15.28 21.46 -20.03
C ASP A 149 15.00 20.80 -18.67
N HIS A 150 14.90 21.60 -17.58
CA HIS A 150 14.64 21.11 -16.22
C HIS A 150 13.57 21.92 -15.50
N TYR A 151 12.84 21.27 -14.59
CA TYR A 151 12.10 21.93 -13.53
C TYR A 151 13.00 22.12 -12.31
N ILE A 152 13.03 23.33 -11.76
CA ILE A 152 13.68 23.63 -10.48
C ILE A 152 12.64 23.51 -9.39
N VAL A 153 12.77 22.48 -8.53
CA VAL A 153 11.80 22.16 -7.51
C VAL A 153 12.25 22.68 -6.15
N ASN A 154 11.36 23.45 -5.48
CA ASN A 154 11.57 24.01 -4.15
C ASN A 154 10.32 23.81 -3.29
N GLY A 155 10.49 23.30 -2.06
CA GLY A 155 9.41 23.09 -1.12
C GLY A 155 9.65 21.97 -0.14
N ALA A 156 8.57 21.46 0.44
CA ALA A 156 8.65 20.34 1.40
C ALA A 156 7.40 19.47 1.32
N LYS A 157 7.60 18.16 1.44
CA LYS A 157 6.54 17.16 1.64
C LYS A 157 6.61 16.60 3.06
N THR A 158 5.49 16.16 3.59
CA THR A 158 5.40 15.58 4.93
C THR A 158 4.59 14.29 4.93
N TRP A 159 4.76 13.46 5.94
CA TRP A 159 4.12 12.14 6.06
C TRP A 159 4.46 11.21 4.88
N THR A 160 5.66 11.38 4.30
CA THR A 160 6.12 10.56 3.18
C THR A 160 6.59 9.22 3.69
N THR A 161 5.73 8.21 3.57
CA THR A 161 5.98 6.85 4.05
C THR A 161 7.17 6.23 3.32
N LEU A 162 8.12 5.70 4.10
CA LEU A 162 9.32 4.97 3.67
C LEU A 162 10.23 5.74 2.69
N ALA A 163 10.17 7.10 2.71
CA ALA A 163 11.05 7.92 1.85
C ALA A 163 12.54 7.67 2.10
N GLN A 164 12.93 7.26 3.31
CA GLN A 164 14.32 6.90 3.65
C GLN A 164 14.84 5.69 2.84
N ASN A 165 13.95 4.89 2.27
CA ASN A 165 14.28 3.72 1.47
C ASN A 165 14.08 3.93 -0.03
N ALA A 166 13.42 5.05 -0.43
CA ALA A 166 12.96 5.25 -1.79
C ALA A 166 14.08 5.67 -2.74
N ASP A 167 14.06 5.11 -3.95
CA ASP A 167 14.88 5.55 -5.08
C ASP A 167 14.18 6.66 -5.87
N TRP A 168 12.83 6.63 -5.92
CA TRP A 168 12.01 7.58 -6.65
C TRP A 168 10.85 8.09 -5.82
N ILE A 169 10.48 9.37 -6.03
CA ILE A 169 9.26 9.96 -5.49
C ILE A 169 8.38 10.47 -6.63
N PHE A 170 7.10 10.05 -6.64
CA PHE A 170 6.11 10.71 -7.48
C PHE A 170 5.49 11.86 -6.70
N CYS A 171 5.61 13.05 -7.25
CA CYS A 171 5.40 14.30 -6.52
C CYS A 171 4.40 15.22 -7.21
N LEU A 172 3.41 15.70 -6.45
CA LEU A 172 2.57 16.80 -6.89
C LEU A 172 3.28 18.13 -6.60
N VAL A 173 3.42 18.95 -7.64
CA VAL A 173 4.11 20.23 -7.57
C VAL A 173 3.26 21.35 -8.17
N ARG A 174 3.53 22.58 -7.76
CA ARG A 174 2.90 23.80 -8.27
C ARG A 174 3.70 24.37 -9.44
N THR A 175 3.18 24.25 -10.65
CA THR A 175 3.79 24.84 -11.86
C THR A 175 3.14 26.15 -12.27
N ASP A 176 1.85 26.37 -11.92
CA ASP A 176 1.13 27.61 -12.19
C ASP A 176 0.26 28.06 -11.02
N ASN A 177 0.12 29.37 -10.82
CA ASN A 177 -0.74 30.01 -9.82
C ASN A 177 -1.77 30.98 -10.42
N SER A 178 -1.88 31.05 -11.74
CA SER A 178 -2.73 32.06 -12.43
C SER A 178 -4.21 31.71 -12.45
N GLY A 179 -4.55 30.43 -12.29
CA GLY A 179 -5.91 29.91 -12.39
C GLY A 179 -6.47 29.34 -11.09
N ILE A 180 -7.39 28.39 -11.21
CA ILE A 180 -7.89 27.62 -10.08
C ILE A 180 -6.79 26.70 -9.55
N LYS A 181 -6.78 26.50 -8.23
CA LYS A 181 -5.69 25.76 -7.55
C LYS A 181 -5.36 24.40 -8.17
N GLN A 182 -6.38 23.68 -8.61
CA GLN A 182 -6.24 22.33 -9.16
C GLN A 182 -5.53 22.30 -10.53
N GLU A 183 -5.72 23.33 -11.38
CA GLU A 183 -5.16 23.41 -12.73
C GLU A 183 -3.69 23.79 -12.76
N GLY A 184 -3.15 24.35 -11.68
CA GLY A 184 -1.74 24.66 -11.56
C GLY A 184 -0.89 23.56 -10.94
N ILE A 185 -1.40 22.33 -10.82
CA ILE A 185 -0.69 21.20 -10.23
C ILE A 185 -0.22 20.26 -11.32
N SER A 186 1.06 19.90 -11.28
CA SER A 186 1.71 18.93 -12.18
C SER A 186 2.22 17.72 -11.42
N PHE A 187 2.50 16.62 -12.13
CA PHE A 187 2.92 15.34 -11.58
C PHE A 187 4.34 15.02 -12.07
N LEU A 188 5.32 15.08 -11.17
CA LEU A 188 6.73 14.83 -11.49
C LEU A 188 7.23 13.53 -10.89
N LEU A 189 8.08 12.82 -11.64
CA LEU A 189 8.87 11.68 -11.16
C LEU A 189 10.27 12.21 -10.82
N ILE A 190 10.65 12.15 -9.55
CA ILE A 190 11.91 12.74 -9.07
C ILE A 190 12.79 11.63 -8.51
N ASP A 191 14.05 11.55 -9.00
CA ASP A 191 15.08 10.67 -8.45
C ASP A 191 15.49 11.19 -7.06
N MET A 192 15.34 10.38 -6.03
CA MET A 192 15.64 10.74 -4.64
C MET A 192 17.14 10.97 -4.38
N LYS A 193 18.00 10.59 -5.32
CA LYS A 193 19.46 10.83 -5.27
C LYS A 193 19.85 12.19 -5.84
N THR A 194 18.87 12.94 -6.40
CA THR A 194 19.14 14.28 -6.96
C THR A 194 19.65 15.24 -5.87
N PRO A 195 20.75 15.99 -6.11
CA PRO A 195 21.24 16.97 -5.16
C PRO A 195 20.16 17.99 -4.76
N GLY A 196 20.11 18.37 -3.49
CA GLY A 196 19.13 19.29 -2.93
C GLY A 196 17.93 18.60 -2.28
N ILE A 197 17.85 17.27 -2.32
CA ILE A 197 16.84 16.50 -1.58
C ILE A 197 17.40 16.12 -0.20
N GLU A 198 16.63 16.42 0.85
CA GLU A 198 16.92 16.01 2.23
C GLU A 198 15.72 15.27 2.81
N VAL A 199 15.93 14.06 3.34
CA VAL A 199 14.92 13.25 4.00
C VAL A 199 15.15 13.28 5.51
N LYS A 200 14.13 13.71 6.29
CA LYS A 200 14.18 13.74 7.75
C LYS A 200 13.12 12.83 8.35
N PRO A 201 13.49 12.02 9.36
CA PRO A 201 12.54 11.14 10.03
C PRO A 201 11.48 11.93 10.80
N ILE A 202 10.27 11.40 10.81
CA ILE A 202 9.22 11.75 11.76
C ILE A 202 9.03 10.50 12.62
N ILE A 203 9.40 10.60 13.90
CA ILE A 203 9.21 9.50 14.84
C ILE A 203 7.77 9.56 15.35
N THR A 204 7.05 8.45 15.17
CA THR A 204 5.65 8.33 15.57
C THR A 204 5.52 7.94 17.06
N ILE A 205 4.29 7.95 17.60
CA ILE A 205 4.06 7.71 19.04
C ILE A 205 4.48 6.33 19.51
N ASP A 206 4.55 5.37 18.60
CA ASP A 206 5.05 4.00 18.84
C ASP A 206 6.59 3.90 18.86
N GLY A 207 7.28 5.01 18.58
CA GLY A 207 8.75 5.07 18.50
C GLY A 207 9.33 4.65 17.15
N GLU A 208 8.50 4.29 16.18
CA GLU A 208 8.94 3.81 14.87
C GLU A 208 9.25 4.96 13.89
N HIS A 209 10.11 4.64 12.90
CA HIS A 209 10.46 5.52 11.80
C HIS A 209 9.87 5.00 10.49
N GLU A 210 8.59 5.28 10.24
CA GLU A 210 7.92 4.91 9.01
C GLU A 210 7.75 6.10 8.05
N VAL A 211 7.48 7.28 8.59
CA VAL A 211 7.15 8.48 7.81
C VAL A 211 8.23 9.55 7.91
N ASN A 212 8.27 10.42 6.90
CA ASN A 212 9.33 11.40 6.74
C ASN A 212 8.80 12.77 6.31
N SER A 213 9.60 13.80 6.61
CA SER A 213 9.61 15.06 5.87
C SER A 213 10.65 14.99 4.75
N VAL A 214 10.30 15.42 3.55
CA VAL A 214 11.21 15.49 2.39
C VAL A 214 11.30 16.94 1.95
N PHE A 215 12.51 17.50 1.95
CA PHE A 215 12.80 18.88 1.57
C PHE A 215 13.45 18.92 0.20
N PHE A 216 13.06 19.91 -0.61
CA PHE A 216 13.59 20.17 -1.94
C PHE A 216 14.17 21.57 -1.95
N THR A 217 15.47 21.70 -2.27
CA THR A 217 16.17 22.98 -2.40
C THR A 217 16.90 22.98 -3.75
N ASP A 218 16.37 23.77 -4.68
CA ASP A 218 16.87 23.91 -6.06
C ASP A 218 17.10 22.58 -6.77
N VAL A 219 16.19 21.61 -6.56
CA VAL A 219 16.27 20.26 -7.11
C VAL A 219 15.97 20.31 -8.60
N LYS A 220 16.93 19.86 -9.42
CA LYS A 220 16.81 19.83 -10.89
C LYS A 220 16.15 18.53 -11.36
N VAL A 221 14.96 18.63 -11.90
CA VAL A 221 14.19 17.51 -12.43
C VAL A 221 14.06 17.64 -13.94
N PRO A 222 14.55 16.70 -14.76
CA PRO A 222 14.43 16.75 -16.21
C PRO A 222 12.97 16.85 -16.67
N VAL A 223 12.72 17.61 -17.75
CA VAL A 223 11.35 17.78 -18.30
C VAL A 223 10.72 16.46 -18.74
N GLU A 224 11.51 15.48 -19.16
CA GLU A 224 11.03 14.14 -19.50
C GLU A 224 10.43 13.36 -18.31
N ASN A 225 10.66 13.83 -17.09
CA ASN A 225 10.06 13.24 -15.89
C ASN A 225 8.68 13.84 -15.52
N LEU A 226 8.17 14.79 -16.31
CA LEU A 226 6.78 15.23 -16.23
C LEU A 226 5.87 14.13 -16.78
N VAL A 227 4.92 13.64 -15.99
CA VAL A 227 3.93 12.68 -16.47
C VAL A 227 2.80 13.44 -17.17
N GLY A 228 2.51 13.04 -18.42
CA GLY A 228 1.45 13.63 -19.22
C GLY A 228 1.66 15.10 -19.50
N GLU A 229 0.69 15.95 -19.15
CA GLU A 229 0.67 17.40 -19.43
C GLU A 229 0.85 18.22 -18.16
N GLU A 230 1.53 19.36 -18.28
CA GLU A 230 1.61 20.35 -17.21
C GLU A 230 0.21 20.85 -16.81
N GLY A 231 -0.02 21.05 -15.52
CA GLY A 231 -1.31 21.47 -15.00
C GLY A 231 -2.37 20.35 -14.87
N LYS A 232 -2.08 19.11 -15.27
CA LYS A 232 -3.01 17.97 -15.19
C LYS A 232 -2.76 17.04 -13.99
N GLY A 233 -1.79 17.35 -13.15
CA GLY A 233 -1.40 16.52 -12.00
C GLY A 233 -2.56 16.23 -11.04
N TRP A 234 -3.50 17.14 -10.88
CA TRP A 234 -4.70 16.90 -10.06
C TRP A 234 -5.59 15.78 -10.62
N THR A 235 -5.75 15.71 -11.93
CA THR A 235 -6.49 14.64 -12.60
C THR A 235 -5.79 13.29 -12.40
N TYR A 236 -4.47 13.27 -12.52
CA TYR A 236 -3.67 12.06 -12.32
C TYR A 236 -3.69 11.59 -10.87
N ALA A 237 -3.65 12.53 -9.91
CA ALA A 237 -3.80 12.23 -8.49
C ALA A 237 -5.17 11.61 -8.16
N LYS A 238 -6.27 12.13 -8.72
CA LYS A 238 -7.61 11.55 -8.54
C LYS A 238 -7.71 10.15 -9.13
N PHE A 239 -7.12 9.93 -10.30
CA PHE A 239 -7.06 8.61 -10.93
C PHE A 239 -6.30 7.61 -10.04
N LEU A 240 -5.13 7.98 -9.53
CA LEU A 240 -4.34 7.16 -8.61
C LEU A 240 -5.15 6.76 -7.37
N LEU A 241 -5.76 7.74 -6.70
CA LEU A 241 -6.54 7.51 -5.48
C LEU A 241 -7.77 6.61 -5.70
N ALA A 242 -8.31 6.52 -6.92
CA ALA A 242 -9.38 5.59 -7.25
C ALA A 242 -8.87 4.14 -7.29
N HIS A 243 -7.65 3.90 -7.75
CA HIS A 243 -7.03 2.57 -7.82
C HIS A 243 -6.53 2.06 -6.47
N GLU A 244 -6.20 2.94 -5.53
CA GLU A 244 -5.69 2.60 -4.20
C GLU A 244 -6.72 1.83 -3.33
N ARG A 245 -8.01 1.94 -3.62
CA ARG A 245 -9.09 1.45 -2.74
C ARG A 245 -9.32 -0.06 -2.78
N PHE A 246 -8.71 -0.78 -3.72
CA PHE A 246 -8.81 -2.24 -3.81
C PHE A 246 -7.87 -2.91 -2.80
N GLY A 247 -8.41 -3.86 -2.03
CA GLY A 247 -7.64 -4.62 -1.03
C GLY A 247 -7.46 -3.93 0.33
N ILE A 248 -7.91 -2.66 0.49
CA ILE A 248 -7.80 -1.92 1.76
C ILE A 248 -8.57 -2.59 2.91
N ALA A 249 -9.62 -3.36 2.63
CA ALA A 249 -10.39 -4.04 3.67
C ALA A 249 -9.55 -5.00 4.51
N GLY A 250 -8.49 -5.57 3.94
CA GLY A 250 -7.55 -6.43 4.64
C GLY A 250 -8.19 -7.68 5.27
N VAL A 251 -9.20 -8.26 4.59
CA VAL A 251 -10.00 -9.36 5.12
C VAL A 251 -9.15 -10.54 5.56
N GLY A 252 -8.20 -10.99 4.72
CA GLY A 252 -7.31 -12.12 5.05
C GLY A 252 -6.44 -11.86 6.29
N ALA A 253 -5.86 -10.66 6.40
CA ALA A 253 -5.07 -10.26 7.56
C ALA A 253 -5.93 -10.19 8.83
N SER A 254 -7.14 -9.62 8.73
CA SER A 254 -8.10 -9.57 9.85
C SER A 254 -8.55 -10.96 10.29
N MET A 255 -8.78 -11.90 9.34
CA MET A 255 -9.08 -13.31 9.65
C MET A 255 -7.93 -13.97 10.41
N ARG A 256 -6.70 -13.74 9.99
CA ARG A 256 -5.53 -14.26 10.71
C ARG A 256 -5.49 -13.74 12.16
N GLN A 257 -5.67 -12.43 12.36
CA GLN A 257 -5.65 -11.84 13.69
C GLN A 257 -6.81 -12.36 14.55
N LEU A 258 -8.01 -12.47 13.98
CA LEU A 258 -9.18 -13.04 14.67
C LEU A 258 -8.92 -14.49 15.11
N ASN A 259 -8.31 -15.32 14.26
CA ASN A 259 -7.97 -16.70 14.60
C ASN A 259 -6.93 -16.78 15.73
N ARG A 260 -5.91 -15.90 15.71
CA ARG A 260 -4.94 -15.80 16.81
C ARG A 260 -5.62 -15.40 18.12
N LEU A 261 -6.48 -14.39 18.07
CA LEU A 261 -7.23 -13.89 19.21
C LEU A 261 -8.16 -14.99 19.80
N LYS A 262 -8.88 -15.73 18.96
CA LYS A 262 -9.66 -16.91 19.38
C LYS A 262 -8.81 -17.95 20.12
N GLY A 263 -7.61 -18.22 19.60
CA GLY A 263 -6.67 -19.15 20.24
C GLY A 263 -6.17 -18.68 21.61
N ILE A 264 -6.04 -17.38 21.83
CA ILE A 264 -5.69 -16.79 23.12
C ILE A 264 -6.89 -16.86 24.07
N ILE A 265 -8.04 -16.35 23.66
CA ILE A 265 -9.24 -16.22 24.48
C ILE A 265 -9.80 -17.59 24.89
N SER A 266 -9.65 -18.62 24.05
CA SER A 266 -10.06 -20.00 24.42
C SER A 266 -9.35 -20.56 25.67
N LYS A 267 -8.23 -19.95 26.06
CA LYS A 267 -7.46 -20.30 27.26
C LYS A 267 -7.78 -19.40 28.45
N LEU A 268 -8.61 -18.37 28.25
CA LEU A 268 -9.05 -17.45 29.28
C LEU A 268 -10.50 -17.78 29.68
N ASP A 269 -10.78 -17.84 30.99
CA ASP A 269 -12.16 -17.95 31.50
C ASP A 269 -12.83 -16.57 31.50
N ASN A 270 -13.11 -16.02 30.29
CA ASN A 270 -13.72 -14.72 30.11
C ASN A 270 -14.80 -14.77 29.02
N SER A 271 -16.05 -14.95 29.46
CA SER A 271 -17.21 -15.01 28.55
C SER A 271 -17.51 -13.68 27.83
N GLU A 272 -17.14 -12.54 28.41
CA GLU A 272 -17.33 -11.23 27.80
C GLU A 272 -16.40 -11.02 26.61
N LEU A 273 -15.13 -11.35 26.75
CA LEU A 273 -14.18 -11.35 25.63
C LEU A 273 -14.61 -12.32 24.53
N GLN A 274 -15.08 -13.53 24.90
CA GLN A 274 -15.59 -14.49 23.92
C GLN A 274 -16.77 -13.91 23.12
N LYS A 275 -17.69 -13.19 23.77
CA LYS A 275 -18.81 -12.53 23.10
C LYS A 275 -18.33 -11.46 22.12
N LYS A 276 -17.40 -10.58 22.53
CA LYS A 276 -16.82 -9.53 21.66
C LYS A 276 -16.16 -10.13 20.41
N VAL A 277 -15.41 -11.22 20.58
CA VAL A 277 -14.77 -11.92 19.44
C VAL A 277 -15.80 -12.51 18.49
N ASN A 278 -16.89 -13.08 18.98
CA ASN A 278 -17.96 -13.61 18.13
C ASN A 278 -18.66 -12.49 17.34
N GLU A 279 -18.85 -11.31 17.95
CA GLU A 279 -19.39 -10.11 17.27
C GLU A 279 -18.46 -9.65 16.16
N LEU A 280 -17.13 -9.62 16.37
CA LEU A 280 -16.16 -9.30 15.32
C LEU A 280 -16.13 -10.36 14.21
N GLU A 281 -16.31 -11.62 14.50
CA GLU A 281 -16.39 -12.67 13.48
C GLU A 281 -17.58 -12.47 12.54
N VAL A 282 -18.74 -12.13 13.08
CA VAL A 282 -19.94 -11.81 12.30
C VAL A 282 -19.70 -10.56 11.45
N ALA A 283 -19.11 -9.51 12.03
CA ALA A 283 -18.78 -8.28 11.31
C ALA A 283 -17.76 -8.52 10.18
N LEU A 284 -16.73 -9.32 10.43
CA LEU A 284 -15.72 -9.67 9.42
C LEU A 284 -16.31 -10.47 8.26
N SER A 285 -17.20 -11.40 8.55
CA SER A 285 -17.93 -12.16 7.53
C SER A 285 -18.78 -11.24 6.63
N ALA A 286 -19.41 -10.21 7.22
CA ALA A 286 -20.17 -9.23 6.46
C ALA A 286 -19.27 -8.36 5.55
N ILE A 287 -18.06 -7.99 6.01
CA ILE A 287 -17.06 -7.28 5.21
C ILE A 287 -16.61 -8.15 4.03
N GLU A 288 -16.29 -9.43 4.27
CA GLU A 288 -15.89 -10.38 3.24
C GLU A 288 -16.95 -10.54 2.15
N ILE A 289 -18.20 -10.75 2.54
CA ILE A 289 -19.30 -10.86 1.56
C ILE A 289 -19.49 -9.56 0.77
N THR A 290 -19.28 -8.41 1.42
CA THR A 290 -19.36 -7.10 0.73
C THR A 290 -18.23 -6.95 -0.29
N GLU A 291 -17.01 -7.39 0.03
CA GLU A 291 -15.88 -7.42 -0.91
C GLU A 291 -16.19 -8.33 -2.10
N LEU A 292 -16.63 -9.56 -1.87
CA LEU A 292 -17.00 -10.50 -2.94
C LEU A 292 -18.11 -9.96 -3.86
N ARG A 293 -19.10 -9.28 -3.30
CA ARG A 293 -20.17 -8.64 -4.09
C ARG A 293 -19.62 -7.51 -4.98
N LEU A 294 -18.72 -6.71 -4.46
CA LEU A 294 -18.06 -5.64 -5.23
C LEU A 294 -17.24 -6.24 -6.38
N LEU A 295 -16.43 -7.25 -6.11
CA LEU A 295 -15.62 -7.94 -7.12
C LEU A 295 -16.49 -8.55 -8.22
N SER A 296 -17.58 -9.25 -7.83
CA SER A 296 -18.54 -9.79 -8.81
C SER A 296 -19.21 -8.71 -9.66
N ALA A 297 -19.49 -7.53 -9.11
CA ALA A 297 -20.03 -6.42 -9.88
C ALA A 297 -19.02 -5.88 -10.91
N LEU A 298 -17.72 -5.82 -10.54
CA LEU A 298 -16.64 -5.38 -11.44
C LEU A 298 -16.42 -6.35 -12.60
N GLU A 299 -16.45 -7.66 -12.35
CA GLU A 299 -16.33 -8.68 -13.40
C GLU A 299 -17.45 -8.59 -14.44
N ASN A 300 -18.61 -8.10 -14.04
CA ASN A 300 -19.76 -7.87 -14.94
C ASN A 300 -19.78 -6.46 -15.57
N GLY A 301 -18.64 -5.75 -15.60
CA GLY A 301 -18.49 -4.44 -16.22
C GLY A 301 -19.00 -3.26 -15.39
N GLY A 302 -19.29 -3.48 -14.10
CA GLY A 302 -19.59 -2.41 -13.15
C GLY A 302 -18.36 -1.55 -12.83
N HIS A 303 -18.61 -0.40 -12.22
CA HIS A 303 -17.55 0.47 -11.70
C HIS A 303 -17.60 0.51 -10.17
N PRO A 304 -16.44 0.69 -9.48
CA PRO A 304 -16.43 0.86 -8.03
C PRO A 304 -17.30 2.06 -7.63
N GLY A 305 -18.35 1.81 -6.89
CA GLY A 305 -19.23 2.84 -6.34
C GLY A 305 -18.83 3.29 -4.94
N ALA A 306 -19.77 3.90 -4.22
CA ALA A 306 -19.61 4.32 -2.84
C ALA A 306 -19.31 3.14 -1.89
N GLU A 307 -19.66 1.92 -2.28
CA GLU A 307 -19.45 0.67 -1.55
C GLU A 307 -17.97 0.42 -1.24
N SER A 308 -17.07 0.82 -2.14
CA SER A 308 -15.62 0.73 -1.91
C SER A 308 -15.18 1.54 -0.68
N SER A 309 -15.86 2.67 -0.40
CA SER A 309 -15.62 3.47 0.80
C SER A 309 -16.11 2.78 2.07
N ILE A 310 -17.19 1.99 1.99
CA ILE A 310 -17.68 1.17 3.11
C ILE A 310 -16.64 0.12 3.49
N LEU A 311 -16.05 -0.56 2.50
CA LEU A 311 -14.99 -1.55 2.74
C LEU A 311 -13.79 -0.93 3.45
N LYS A 312 -13.35 0.26 3.00
CA LYS A 312 -12.24 0.99 3.64
C LYS A 312 -12.57 1.32 5.10
N ILE A 313 -13.73 1.91 5.37
CA ILE A 313 -14.14 2.31 6.72
C ILE A 313 -14.25 1.07 7.62
N LYS A 314 -15.03 0.07 7.19
CA LYS A 314 -15.28 -1.13 8.01
C LYS A 314 -14.05 -2.01 8.18
N GLY A 315 -13.18 -2.11 7.17
CA GLY A 315 -11.91 -2.81 7.27
C GLY A 315 -10.97 -2.17 8.29
N THR A 316 -10.83 -0.84 8.25
CA THR A 316 -9.97 -0.12 9.24
C THR A 316 -10.55 -0.15 10.65
N GLU A 317 -11.87 -0.02 10.83
CA GLU A 317 -12.53 -0.21 12.14
C GLU A 317 -12.34 -1.65 12.67
N MET A 318 -12.42 -2.66 11.80
CA MET A 318 -12.16 -4.05 12.16
C MET A 318 -10.74 -4.25 12.70
N GLN A 319 -9.73 -3.69 12.02
CA GLN A 319 -8.34 -3.77 12.46
C GLN A 319 -8.14 -3.09 13.82
N GLN A 320 -8.75 -1.93 14.05
CA GLN A 320 -8.70 -1.23 15.33
C GLN A 320 -9.34 -2.07 16.44
N ASN A 321 -10.56 -2.55 16.22
CA ASN A 321 -11.27 -3.38 17.20
C ASN A 321 -10.50 -4.66 17.54
N LEU A 322 -9.87 -5.31 16.55
CA LEU A 322 -9.01 -6.48 16.79
C LEU A 322 -7.80 -6.12 17.66
N SER A 323 -7.13 -4.98 17.37
CA SER A 323 -5.98 -4.55 18.18
C SER A 323 -6.36 -4.19 19.61
N GLU A 324 -7.50 -3.53 19.81
CA GLU A 324 -8.05 -3.24 21.14
C GLU A 324 -8.34 -4.52 21.93
N LEU A 325 -8.95 -5.52 21.30
CA LEU A 325 -9.22 -6.81 21.97
C LEU A 325 -7.94 -7.61 22.28
N PHE A 326 -6.87 -7.47 21.49
CA PHE A 326 -5.57 -8.05 21.87
C PHE A 326 -5.03 -7.40 23.14
N VAL A 327 -5.12 -6.08 23.27
CA VAL A 327 -4.71 -5.36 24.48
C VAL A 327 -5.55 -5.81 25.68
N GLU A 328 -6.88 -5.91 25.52
CA GLU A 328 -7.79 -6.34 26.58
C GLU A 328 -7.51 -7.81 27.00
N ALA A 329 -7.25 -8.69 26.04
CA ALA A 329 -6.91 -10.09 26.32
C ALA A 329 -5.54 -10.26 26.99
N ALA A 330 -4.58 -9.40 26.69
CA ALA A 330 -3.27 -9.40 27.32
C ALA A 330 -3.30 -8.85 28.76
N GLY A 331 -4.31 -8.04 29.12
CA GLY A 331 -4.44 -7.45 30.45
C GLY A 331 -3.19 -6.62 30.85
N GLU A 332 -2.64 -6.90 32.03
CA GLU A 332 -1.46 -6.18 32.52
C GLU A 332 -0.20 -6.38 31.65
N TYR A 333 -0.10 -7.49 30.95
CA TYR A 333 1.02 -7.75 30.03
C TYR A 333 1.04 -6.80 28.81
N ALA A 334 -0.09 -6.17 28.47
CA ALA A 334 -0.15 -5.19 27.39
C ALA A 334 0.65 -3.92 27.69
N LEU A 335 1.00 -3.66 28.95
CA LEU A 335 1.82 -2.50 29.36
C LEU A 335 3.32 -2.74 29.19
N MET A 336 3.74 -3.98 28.87
CA MET A 336 5.14 -4.29 28.63
C MET A 336 5.58 -3.72 27.28
N TYR A 337 6.61 -2.84 27.31
CA TYR A 337 7.25 -2.38 26.08
C TYR A 337 8.28 -3.42 25.63
N PRO A 338 8.15 -4.01 24.44
CA PRO A 338 9.17 -4.92 23.93
C PRO A 338 10.45 -4.14 23.69
N GLY A 339 11.58 -4.61 24.22
CA GLY A 339 12.89 -4.06 23.92
C GLY A 339 13.20 -4.16 22.42
N PRO A 340 14.31 -3.58 21.95
CA PRO A 340 14.68 -3.54 20.52
C PRO A 340 14.88 -4.92 19.87
N HIS A 341 14.87 -5.99 20.65
CA HIS A 341 14.98 -7.38 20.20
C HIS A 341 13.69 -8.21 20.38
N GLY A 342 12.56 -7.56 20.66
CA GLY A 342 11.29 -8.22 20.97
C GLY A 342 11.21 -8.71 22.43
N TYR A 343 10.18 -9.54 22.72
CA TYR A 343 10.06 -10.17 24.03
C TYR A 343 11.07 -11.32 24.11
N GLU A 344 12.11 -11.18 24.91
CA GLU A 344 12.94 -12.33 25.31
C GLU A 344 12.05 -13.23 26.21
N SER A 345 11.73 -14.43 25.71
CA SER A 345 11.12 -15.46 26.54
C SER A 345 12.18 -15.95 27.54
N ASN A 346 12.06 -15.53 28.80
CA ASN A 346 12.74 -16.19 29.90
C ASN A 346 12.14 -17.57 30.15
#